data_414507b611988f5b01709dcc73a29c72
#
_entry.id   414507b611988f5b01709dcc73a29c72
#
_cell.length_a   1.000
_cell.length_b   1.000
_cell.length_c   1.000
_cell.angle_alpha   90.00
_cell.angle_beta   90.00
_cell.angle_gamma   90.00
#
_symmetry.space_group_name_H-M   'P 1'
#
loop_
_entity.id
_entity.type
_entity.pdbx_description
1 polymer ?
#
loop_
_entity_poly.entity_id
_entity_poly.type
_entity_poly.pdbx_seq_one_letter_code
_entity_poly.pdbx_strand_id
1 'polypeptide(L)'
;MNELHLDAEVRSGAGKSVTRKMRTAGNVPGILYGLEDKPVMLGINSRTLHKMLHSASSENVLVDLAIGKSNAVKVLLKDVQHHPVTNKVVHVDFQRVDLTKKIIIAVPVHLIGVADGVRSGGGVQEFIMRELEVSCLPTDIPTHIEVDVSKLGIGDAVHVSDLQLDKIEIVSDPHRTIVSVQPPTVTKLPEAGEGVEGAEAEEAKEPEVIAEKKAEERQKEKDDKK
;
A
#
# COMPACT_ATOMS: atom_id res chain seq x y z
N MET A 1 11.02 -4.11 24.17
CA MET A 1 10.65 -4.68 22.86
C MET A 1 9.89 -5.97 23.11
N ASN A 2 8.65 -6.09 22.64
CA ASN A 2 7.93 -7.36 22.74
C ASN A 2 8.50 -8.30 21.66
N GLU A 3 9.18 -9.36 22.08
CA GLU A 3 9.60 -10.42 21.17
C GLU A 3 8.35 -11.15 20.71
N LEU A 4 8.04 -11.02 19.44
CA LEU A 4 6.90 -11.68 18.82
C LEU A 4 7.36 -13.03 18.29
N HIS A 5 6.75 -14.10 18.78
CA HIS A 5 7.05 -15.47 18.35
C HIS A 5 5.99 -15.97 17.37
N LEU A 6 6.44 -16.61 16.30
CA LEU A 6 5.57 -17.16 15.27
C LEU A 6 6.07 -18.56 14.87
N ASP A 7 5.17 -19.53 14.88
CA ASP A 7 5.44 -20.86 14.39
C ASP A 7 5.12 -20.97 12.89
N ALA A 8 6.03 -21.57 12.15
CA ALA A 8 5.87 -21.82 10.73
C ALA A 8 6.27 -23.25 10.35
N GLU A 9 5.58 -23.83 9.39
CA GLU A 9 5.86 -25.13 8.82
C GLU A 9 6.46 -24.98 7.42
N VAL A 10 7.47 -25.80 7.10
CA VAL A 10 8.03 -25.84 5.74
C VAL A 10 7.06 -26.55 4.81
N ARG A 11 6.71 -25.91 3.70
CA ARG A 11 5.89 -26.54 2.65
C ARG A 11 6.75 -26.98 1.47
N SER A 12 6.48 -28.17 0.96
CA SER A 12 7.14 -28.71 -0.24
C SER A 12 6.41 -28.38 -1.54
N GLY A 13 5.11 -28.04 -1.46
CA GLY A 13 4.29 -27.79 -2.63
C GLY A 13 4.26 -26.34 -3.04
N ALA A 14 4.43 -26.09 -4.34
CA ALA A 14 4.27 -24.78 -4.99
C ALA A 14 3.03 -24.77 -5.89
N GLY A 15 2.60 -23.57 -6.29
CA GLY A 15 1.55 -23.36 -7.28
C GLY A 15 0.18 -23.00 -6.70
N LYS A 16 -0.72 -22.54 -7.60
CA LYS A 16 -2.02 -21.96 -7.28
C LYS A 16 -2.96 -22.90 -6.53
N SER A 17 -3.00 -24.17 -6.92
CA SER A 17 -3.89 -25.17 -6.31
C SER A 17 -3.53 -25.46 -4.86
N VAL A 18 -2.21 -25.57 -4.56
CA VAL A 18 -1.69 -25.83 -3.22
C VAL A 18 -1.97 -24.64 -2.30
N THR A 19 -1.61 -23.43 -2.71
CA THR A 19 -1.80 -22.24 -1.91
C THR A 19 -3.29 -21.95 -1.65
N ARG A 20 -4.18 -22.24 -2.63
CA ARG A 20 -5.62 -22.11 -2.43
C ARG A 20 -6.14 -23.08 -1.36
N LYS A 21 -5.71 -24.36 -1.39
CA LYS A 21 -6.10 -25.35 -0.39
C LYS A 21 -5.59 -24.95 1.01
N MET A 22 -4.37 -24.44 1.11
CA MET A 22 -3.81 -23.96 2.38
C MET A 22 -4.64 -22.83 2.99
N ARG A 23 -5.00 -21.82 2.19
CA ARG A 23 -5.85 -20.72 2.65
C ARG A 23 -7.24 -21.18 3.09
N THR A 24 -7.81 -22.17 2.40
CA THR A 24 -9.09 -22.79 2.81
C THR A 24 -8.94 -23.57 4.12
N ALA A 25 -7.79 -24.18 4.38
CA ALA A 25 -7.48 -24.87 5.63
C ALA A 25 -7.11 -23.92 6.79
N GLY A 26 -7.11 -22.60 6.57
CA GLY A 26 -6.78 -21.60 7.59
C GLY A 26 -5.30 -21.31 7.75
N ASN A 27 -4.47 -21.70 6.76
CA ASN A 27 -3.05 -21.41 6.75
C ASN A 27 -2.71 -20.40 5.66
N VAL A 28 -1.85 -19.44 5.98
CA VAL A 28 -1.34 -18.42 5.06
C VAL A 28 -0.01 -18.90 4.48
N PRO A 29 0.16 -18.89 3.15
CA PRO A 29 1.46 -19.14 2.54
C PRO A 29 2.39 -17.96 2.78
N GLY A 30 3.66 -18.25 3.07
CA GLY A 30 4.73 -17.27 3.20
C GLY A 30 6.01 -17.73 2.53
N ILE A 31 6.95 -16.81 2.43
CA ILE A 31 8.31 -17.06 1.95
C ILE A 31 9.29 -16.44 2.93
N LEU A 32 10.33 -17.19 3.26
CA LEU A 32 11.48 -16.73 4.02
C LEU A 32 12.69 -16.65 3.09
N TYR A 33 13.28 -15.49 2.97
CA TYR A 33 14.48 -15.22 2.17
C TYR A 33 15.43 -14.28 2.92
N GLY A 34 16.58 -14.04 2.35
CA GLY A 34 17.60 -13.14 2.88
C GLY A 34 18.87 -13.87 3.30
N LEU A 35 19.92 -13.09 3.52
CA LEU A 35 21.29 -13.56 3.65
C LEU A 35 21.67 -14.42 2.43
N GLU A 36 22.59 -15.36 2.60
CA GLU A 36 23.06 -16.22 1.50
C GLU A 36 22.26 -17.54 1.38
N ASP A 37 21.23 -17.69 2.20
CA ASP A 37 20.43 -18.90 2.25
C ASP A 37 19.37 -18.97 1.15
N LYS A 38 19.07 -20.21 0.71
CA LYS A 38 18.01 -20.45 -0.27
C LYS A 38 16.63 -20.06 0.30
N PRO A 39 15.75 -19.47 -0.53
CA PRO A 39 14.39 -19.16 -0.11
C PRO A 39 13.64 -20.41 0.36
N VAL A 40 12.96 -20.31 1.51
CA VAL A 40 12.17 -21.38 2.10
C VAL A 40 10.70 -21.03 2.04
N MET A 41 9.90 -21.91 1.47
CA MET A 41 8.45 -21.75 1.43
C MET A 41 7.84 -22.18 2.75
N LEU A 42 7.00 -21.32 3.32
CA LEU A 42 6.39 -21.51 4.64
C LEU A 42 4.87 -21.58 4.57
N GLY A 43 4.29 -22.23 5.56
CA GLY A 43 2.87 -22.19 5.88
C GLY A 43 2.69 -21.76 7.32
N ILE A 44 1.84 -20.78 7.57
CA ILE A 44 1.65 -20.14 8.86
C ILE A 44 0.17 -20.17 9.22
N ASN A 45 -0.15 -20.42 10.48
CA ASN A 45 -1.53 -20.40 10.93
C ASN A 45 -2.09 -18.96 10.86
N SER A 46 -3.21 -18.79 10.15
CA SER A 46 -3.84 -17.49 9.94
C SER A 46 -4.26 -16.78 11.23
N ARG A 47 -4.72 -17.53 12.24
CA ARG A 47 -5.16 -16.95 13.51
C ARG A 47 -3.99 -16.40 14.33
N THR A 48 -2.88 -17.14 14.38
CA THR A 48 -1.67 -16.73 15.12
C THR A 48 -1.06 -15.50 14.45
N LEU A 49 -0.94 -15.52 13.13
CA LEU A 49 -0.45 -14.41 12.34
C LEU A 49 -1.31 -13.14 12.54
N HIS A 50 -2.62 -13.27 12.47
CA HIS A 50 -3.54 -12.14 12.67
C HIS A 50 -3.43 -11.55 14.08
N LYS A 51 -3.31 -12.38 15.13
CA LYS A 51 -3.08 -11.90 16.48
C LYS A 51 -1.76 -11.14 16.60
N MET A 52 -0.70 -11.64 15.97
CA MET A 52 0.61 -11.00 15.96
C MET A 52 0.56 -9.63 15.26
N LEU A 53 -0.05 -9.55 14.09
CA LEU A 53 -0.20 -8.30 13.33
C LEU A 53 -1.01 -7.25 14.09
N HIS A 54 -2.06 -7.65 14.81
CA HIS A 54 -2.83 -6.73 15.65
C HIS A 54 -2.08 -6.29 16.92
N SER A 55 -1.16 -7.10 17.43
CA SER A 55 -0.31 -6.73 18.57
C SER A 55 0.86 -5.84 18.13
N ALA A 56 1.22 -5.90 16.86
CA ALA A 56 2.24 -5.07 16.26
C ALA A 56 1.63 -3.74 15.84
N SER A 57 2.24 -2.65 16.25
CA SER A 57 1.78 -1.29 15.88
C SER A 57 2.23 -0.88 14.47
N SER A 58 3.01 -1.71 13.77
CA SER A 58 3.52 -1.45 12.42
C SER A 58 3.65 -2.73 11.63
N GLU A 59 3.78 -2.60 10.30
CA GLU A 59 4.03 -3.73 9.39
C GLU A 59 5.48 -4.21 9.45
N ASN A 60 6.42 -3.33 9.78
CA ASN A 60 7.85 -3.64 9.89
C ASN A 60 8.21 -4.11 11.30
N VAL A 61 8.04 -5.38 11.58
CA VAL A 61 8.26 -5.96 12.92
C VAL A 61 9.29 -7.05 12.87
N LEU A 62 10.19 -7.06 13.88
CA LEU A 62 11.08 -8.17 14.14
C LEU A 62 10.30 -9.30 14.81
N VAL A 63 10.42 -10.50 14.25
CA VAL A 63 9.73 -11.71 14.73
C VAL A 63 10.73 -12.82 14.89
N ASP A 64 10.59 -13.58 15.97
CA ASP A 64 11.29 -14.84 16.14
C ASP A 64 10.48 -15.97 15.49
N LEU A 65 10.92 -16.40 14.31
CA LEU A 65 10.24 -17.40 13.50
C LEU A 65 10.77 -18.80 13.85
N ALA A 66 9.94 -19.64 14.45
CA ALA A 66 10.26 -21.05 14.70
C ALA A 66 9.83 -21.88 13.47
N ILE A 67 10.79 -22.53 12.82
CA ILE A 67 10.54 -23.34 11.63
C ILE A 67 10.53 -24.81 12.02
N GLY A 68 9.34 -25.39 12.18
CA GLY A 68 9.18 -26.79 12.62
C GLY A 68 9.81 -27.04 14.00
N LYS A 69 10.82 -27.90 14.06
CA LYS A 69 11.56 -28.23 15.30
C LYS A 69 12.92 -27.53 15.39
N SER A 70 13.24 -26.65 14.43
CA SER A 70 14.51 -25.93 14.38
C SER A 70 14.51 -24.73 15.33
N ASN A 71 15.73 -24.21 15.61
CA ASN A 71 15.87 -23.00 16.42
C ASN A 71 15.14 -21.81 15.77
N ALA A 72 14.62 -20.93 16.60
CA ALA A 72 14.00 -19.70 16.14
C ALA A 72 15.02 -18.82 15.39
N VAL A 73 14.61 -18.28 14.26
CA VAL A 73 15.41 -17.38 13.42
C VAL A 73 14.82 -16.00 13.51
N LYS A 74 15.66 -14.98 13.72
CA LYS A 74 15.21 -13.57 13.70
C LYS A 74 14.94 -13.13 12.28
N VAL A 75 13.71 -12.71 12.05
CA VAL A 75 13.23 -12.29 10.73
C VAL A 75 12.52 -10.94 10.83
N LEU A 76 12.62 -10.17 9.78
CA LEU A 76 11.81 -8.98 9.58
C LEU A 76 10.59 -9.36 8.75
N LEU A 77 9.42 -8.93 9.18
CA LEU A 77 8.21 -8.96 8.37
C LEU A 77 8.35 -7.86 7.30
N LYS A 78 8.55 -8.24 6.05
CA LYS A 78 8.84 -7.29 4.96
C LYS A 78 7.58 -6.80 4.25
N ASP A 79 6.63 -7.72 4.00
CA ASP A 79 5.38 -7.40 3.32
C ASP A 79 4.26 -8.32 3.77
N VAL A 80 3.05 -7.78 3.87
CA VAL A 80 1.83 -8.50 4.21
C VAL A 80 0.76 -8.19 3.18
N GLN A 81 0.50 -9.12 2.29
CA GLN A 81 -0.53 -8.96 1.28
C GLN A 81 -1.92 -9.26 1.83
N HIS A 82 -2.80 -8.29 1.71
CA HIS A 82 -4.20 -8.40 2.12
C HIS A 82 -5.14 -8.58 0.92
N HIS A 83 -6.23 -9.30 1.14
CA HIS A 83 -7.28 -9.42 0.14
C HIS A 83 -8.12 -8.12 0.14
N PRO A 84 -8.30 -7.42 -1.00
CA PRO A 84 -8.86 -6.07 -1.02
C PRO A 84 -10.30 -5.96 -0.49
N VAL A 85 -11.10 -7.03 -0.58
CA VAL A 85 -12.50 -7.02 -0.13
C VAL A 85 -12.67 -7.61 1.27
N THR A 86 -11.97 -8.71 1.58
CA THR A 86 -12.17 -9.44 2.85
C THR A 86 -11.16 -9.09 3.92
N ASN A 87 -10.14 -8.31 3.59
CA ASN A 87 -8.99 -7.91 4.42
C ASN A 87 -8.23 -9.09 5.07
N LYS A 88 -8.43 -10.29 4.56
CA LYS A 88 -7.71 -11.48 5.03
C LYS A 88 -6.31 -11.49 4.45
N VAL A 89 -5.33 -11.87 5.26
CA VAL A 89 -3.95 -12.04 4.82
C VAL A 89 -3.87 -13.13 3.76
N VAL A 90 -3.29 -12.81 2.60
CA VAL A 90 -3.14 -13.68 1.44
C VAL A 90 -1.72 -14.25 1.35
N HIS A 91 -0.72 -13.45 1.64
CA HIS A 91 0.69 -13.82 1.59
C HIS A 91 1.49 -13.03 2.61
N VAL A 92 2.61 -13.59 3.05
CA VAL A 92 3.54 -12.92 3.98
C VAL A 92 4.98 -13.18 3.56
N ASP A 93 5.76 -12.12 3.53
CA ASP A 93 7.16 -12.14 3.19
C ASP A 93 8.02 -11.89 4.43
N PHE A 94 8.91 -12.83 4.71
CA PHE A 94 9.87 -12.73 5.79
C PHE A 94 11.28 -12.60 5.23
N GLN A 95 12.00 -11.61 5.72
CA GLN A 95 13.41 -11.41 5.41
C GLN A 95 14.25 -11.76 6.63
N ARG A 96 15.22 -12.68 6.46
CA ARG A 96 16.24 -12.92 7.49
C ARG A 96 17.10 -11.69 7.64
N VAL A 97 17.37 -11.30 8.86
CA VAL A 97 18.16 -10.11 9.16
C VAL A 97 19.30 -10.43 10.11
N ASP A 98 20.44 -9.82 9.84
CA ASP A 98 21.56 -9.74 10.75
C ASP A 98 21.43 -8.48 11.61
N LEU A 99 21.49 -8.62 12.94
CA LEU A 99 21.37 -7.48 13.85
C LEU A 99 22.50 -6.43 13.70
N THR A 100 23.58 -6.80 13.03
CA THR A 100 24.76 -5.94 12.84
C THR A 100 24.77 -5.17 11.53
N LYS A 101 23.89 -5.52 10.58
CA LYS A 101 23.83 -4.88 9.25
C LYS A 101 22.67 -3.91 9.16
N LYS A 102 22.92 -2.75 8.55
CA LYS A 102 21.85 -1.81 8.20
C LYS A 102 20.96 -2.44 7.14
N ILE A 103 19.66 -2.20 7.27
CA ILE A 103 18.63 -2.64 6.32
C ILE A 103 17.84 -1.45 5.83
N ILE A 104 17.33 -1.56 4.59
CA ILE A 104 16.44 -0.55 4.00
C ILE A 104 15.01 -1.06 4.13
N ILE A 105 14.18 -0.24 4.77
CA ILE A 105 12.76 -0.53 4.99
C ILE A 105 11.90 0.69 4.65
N ALA A 106 10.67 0.45 4.23
CA ALA A 106 9.66 1.47 4.06
C ALA A 106 8.90 1.64 5.39
N VAL A 107 8.93 2.83 5.96
CA VAL A 107 8.26 3.15 7.23
C VAL A 107 7.08 4.07 6.95
N PRO A 108 5.88 3.78 7.51
CA PRO A 108 4.71 4.62 7.30
C PRO A 108 4.88 5.97 7.97
N VAL A 109 4.40 7.02 7.29
CA VAL A 109 4.38 8.40 7.79
C VAL A 109 3.01 8.70 8.36
N HIS A 110 2.97 9.22 9.58
CA HIS A 110 1.76 9.68 10.24
C HIS A 110 1.78 11.20 10.36
N LEU A 111 0.71 11.84 9.91
CA LEU A 111 0.54 13.28 10.03
C LEU A 111 -0.09 13.62 11.37
N ILE A 112 0.52 14.54 12.10
CA ILE A 112 0.00 15.05 13.36
C ILE A 112 -0.57 16.44 13.16
N GLY A 113 -1.80 16.67 13.69
CA GLY A 113 -2.48 17.95 13.59
C GLY A 113 -3.29 18.13 12.32
N VAL A 114 -3.85 19.31 12.18
CA VAL A 114 -4.59 19.75 10.99
C VAL A 114 -3.95 21.05 10.53
N ALA A 115 -3.59 21.11 9.26
CA ALA A 115 -2.94 22.27 8.67
C ALA A 115 -3.81 23.54 8.82
N ASP A 116 -3.20 24.65 9.22
CA ASP A 116 -3.89 25.95 9.32
C ASP A 116 -4.48 26.40 7.98
N GLY A 117 -3.83 26.06 6.86
CA GLY A 117 -4.34 26.33 5.52
C GLY A 117 -5.65 25.57 5.20
N VAL A 118 -5.84 24.39 5.76
CA VAL A 118 -7.11 23.63 5.63
C VAL A 118 -8.17 24.22 6.55
N ARG A 119 -7.78 24.53 7.80
CA ARG A 119 -8.70 25.00 8.84
C ARG A 119 -9.24 26.38 8.59
N SER A 120 -8.39 27.32 8.18
CA SER A 120 -8.72 28.76 8.03
C SER A 120 -8.95 29.14 6.59
N GLY A 121 -8.27 28.49 5.64
CA GLY A 121 -8.26 28.86 4.24
C GLY A 121 -9.08 27.96 3.32
N GLY A 122 -9.70 26.89 3.84
CA GLY A 122 -10.44 25.92 3.02
C GLY A 122 -9.55 25.14 2.04
N GLY A 123 -8.24 25.13 2.24
CA GLY A 123 -7.30 24.37 1.43
C GLY A 123 -7.53 22.87 1.52
N VAL A 124 -7.01 22.11 0.57
CA VAL A 124 -7.04 20.66 0.53
C VAL A 124 -5.65 20.12 0.87
N GLN A 125 -5.56 19.31 1.91
CA GLN A 125 -4.32 18.63 2.27
C GLN A 125 -4.13 17.39 1.38
N GLU A 126 -3.05 17.36 0.62
CA GLU A 126 -2.68 16.25 -0.23
C GLU A 126 -1.50 15.49 0.40
N PHE A 127 -1.72 14.22 0.69
CA PHE A 127 -0.70 13.33 1.22
C PHE A 127 -0.09 12.52 0.08
N ILE A 128 1.08 12.96 -0.40
CA ILE A 128 1.73 12.43 -1.61
C ILE A 128 2.54 11.17 -1.28
N MET A 129 3.33 11.21 -0.20
CA MET A 129 4.20 10.10 0.19
C MET A 129 3.79 9.55 1.54
N ARG A 130 3.20 8.36 1.54
CA ARG A 130 2.71 7.69 2.75
C ARG A 130 3.75 6.84 3.45
N GLU A 131 4.81 6.45 2.75
CA GLU A 131 5.89 5.62 3.25
C GLU A 131 7.22 6.25 2.88
N LEU A 132 8.18 6.16 3.78
CA LEU A 132 9.53 6.69 3.60
C LEU A 132 10.55 5.55 3.68
N GLU A 133 11.42 5.45 2.68
CA GLU A 133 12.52 4.48 2.71
C GLU A 133 13.64 4.99 3.61
N VAL A 134 13.93 4.20 4.64
CA VAL A 134 14.95 4.51 5.62
C VAL A 134 15.94 3.36 5.79
N SER A 135 17.19 3.71 6.06
CA SER A 135 18.26 2.77 6.38
C SER A 135 18.56 2.84 7.89
N CYS A 136 18.29 1.75 8.59
CA CYS A 136 18.52 1.65 10.03
C CYS A 136 19.00 0.25 10.45
N LEU A 137 19.40 0.11 11.70
CA LEU A 137 19.66 -1.19 12.29
C LEU A 137 18.32 -1.87 12.63
N PRO A 138 18.22 -3.20 12.57
CA PRO A 138 16.99 -3.92 12.90
C PRO A 138 16.46 -3.65 14.31
N THR A 139 17.35 -3.28 15.24
CA THR A 139 16.98 -2.92 16.62
C THR A 139 16.35 -1.54 16.75
N ASP A 140 16.60 -0.64 15.80
CA ASP A 140 16.20 0.77 15.85
C ASP A 140 15.12 1.11 14.83
N ILE A 141 14.37 0.12 14.37
CA ILE A 141 13.26 0.30 13.43
C ILE A 141 12.15 1.11 14.11
N PRO A 142 11.78 2.29 13.57
CA PRO A 142 10.66 3.06 14.09
C PRO A 142 9.34 2.44 13.63
N THR A 143 8.33 2.53 14.48
CA THR A 143 6.98 2.06 14.16
C THR A 143 6.31 2.93 13.09
N HIS A 144 6.50 4.23 13.19
CA HIS A 144 6.01 5.26 12.27
C HIS A 144 6.88 6.51 12.39
N ILE A 145 6.79 7.38 11.39
CA ILE A 145 7.44 8.68 11.39
C ILE A 145 6.34 9.73 11.54
N GLU A 146 6.44 10.54 12.57
CA GLU A 146 5.49 11.61 12.88
C GLU A 146 5.89 12.89 12.16
N VAL A 147 4.95 13.51 11.43
CA VAL A 147 5.15 14.77 10.73
C VAL A 147 4.08 15.76 11.20
N ASP A 148 4.51 16.84 11.84
CA ASP A 148 3.61 17.92 12.26
C ASP A 148 3.25 18.82 11.08
N VAL A 149 1.97 18.85 10.75
CA VAL A 149 1.41 19.66 9.66
C VAL A 149 0.64 20.88 10.16
N SER A 150 0.58 21.10 11.47
CA SER A 150 -0.29 22.13 12.08
C SER A 150 -0.01 23.54 11.58
N LYS A 151 1.24 23.87 11.25
CA LYS A 151 1.70 25.19 10.84
C LYS A 151 1.64 25.47 9.33
N LEU A 152 1.21 24.48 8.53
CA LEU A 152 1.20 24.62 7.09
C LEU A 152 0.08 25.54 6.61
N GLY A 153 0.43 26.59 5.86
CA GLY A 153 -0.48 27.46 5.14
C GLY A 153 -0.85 26.91 3.76
N ILE A 154 -1.72 27.63 3.03
CA ILE A 154 -2.06 27.30 1.65
C ILE A 154 -0.84 27.57 0.76
N GLY A 155 -0.43 26.55 0.01
CA GLY A 155 0.75 26.60 -0.87
C GLY A 155 2.01 26.04 -0.23
N ASP A 156 2.00 25.75 1.08
CA ASP A 156 3.14 25.16 1.77
C ASP A 156 3.19 23.66 1.56
N ALA A 157 4.42 23.12 1.63
CA ALA A 157 4.70 21.69 1.54
C ALA A 157 5.80 21.29 2.53
N VAL A 158 5.73 20.06 3.03
CA VAL A 158 6.80 19.44 3.80
C VAL A 158 7.59 18.51 2.90
N HIS A 159 8.89 18.69 2.87
CA HIS A 159 9.82 17.86 2.11
C HIS A 159 10.51 16.84 3.01
N VAL A 160 11.09 15.81 2.39
CA VAL A 160 11.88 14.80 3.10
C VAL A 160 13.07 15.41 3.85
N SER A 161 13.68 16.49 3.32
CA SER A 161 14.77 17.25 3.93
C SER A 161 14.42 17.88 5.28
N ASP A 162 13.13 18.15 5.52
CA ASP A 162 12.67 18.85 6.73
C ASP A 162 12.53 17.90 7.93
N LEU A 163 12.65 16.59 7.67
CA LEU A 163 12.57 15.56 8.71
C LEU A 163 13.92 15.36 9.38
N GLN A 164 13.93 15.49 10.69
CA GLN A 164 15.09 15.17 11.52
C GLN A 164 14.79 13.87 12.28
N LEU A 165 15.47 12.79 11.90
CA LEU A 165 15.32 11.49 12.52
C LEU A 165 16.61 11.10 13.22
N ASP A 166 16.55 10.78 14.51
CA ASP A 166 17.70 10.29 15.25
C ASP A 166 18.02 8.84 14.87
N LYS A 167 19.30 8.55 14.58
CA LYS A 167 19.83 7.21 14.29
C LYS A 167 19.34 6.54 13.01
N ILE A 168 18.64 7.25 12.14
CA ILE A 168 18.03 6.73 10.92
C ILE A 168 18.54 7.56 9.74
N GLU A 169 19.02 6.90 8.71
CA GLU A 169 19.42 7.55 7.46
C GLU A 169 18.27 7.45 6.46
N ILE A 170 17.81 8.56 5.93
CA ILE A 170 16.77 8.59 4.91
C ILE A 170 17.43 8.29 3.56
N VAL A 171 16.91 7.27 2.87
CA VAL A 171 17.39 6.85 1.54
C VAL A 171 16.60 7.56 0.43
N SER A 172 15.37 7.93 0.71
CA SER A 172 14.51 8.65 -0.24
C SER A 172 15.09 10.01 -0.63
N ASP A 173 14.80 10.46 -1.85
CA ASP A 173 15.25 11.75 -2.37
C ASP A 173 14.79 12.90 -1.44
N PRO A 174 15.71 13.74 -0.94
CA PRO A 174 15.41 14.83 -0.01
C PRO A 174 14.47 15.90 -0.58
N HIS A 175 14.39 16.04 -1.91
CA HIS A 175 13.52 17.03 -2.58
C HIS A 175 12.07 16.55 -2.75
N ARG A 176 11.78 15.28 -2.44
CA ARG A 176 10.40 14.78 -2.56
C ARG A 176 9.49 15.39 -1.50
N THR A 177 8.28 15.73 -1.93
CA THR A 177 7.25 16.25 -1.04
C THR A 177 6.51 15.10 -0.36
N ILE A 178 6.31 15.20 0.94
CA ILE A 178 5.55 14.26 1.76
C ILE A 178 4.09 14.67 1.77
N VAL A 179 3.84 15.92 2.13
CA VAL A 179 2.50 16.51 2.22
C VAL A 179 2.53 17.93 1.68
N SER A 180 1.47 18.33 0.99
CA SER A 180 1.26 19.71 0.54
C SER A 180 -0.16 20.17 0.83
N VAL A 181 -0.35 21.49 1.00
CA VAL A 181 -1.66 22.10 1.18
C VAL A 181 -1.97 22.92 -0.06
N GLN A 182 -2.92 22.46 -0.86
CA GLN A 182 -3.32 23.12 -2.09
C GLN A 182 -4.53 24.04 -1.86
N PRO A 183 -4.64 25.14 -2.64
CA PRO A 183 -5.84 25.96 -2.60
C PRO A 183 -7.05 25.16 -3.10
N PRO A 184 -8.26 25.44 -2.58
CA PRO A 184 -9.46 24.77 -3.04
C PRO A 184 -9.71 25.08 -4.51
N THR A 185 -9.89 24.04 -5.34
CA THR A 185 -10.32 24.20 -6.73
C THR A 185 -11.80 24.54 -6.73
N VAL A 186 -12.14 25.81 -6.80
CA VAL A 186 -13.53 26.24 -7.02
C VAL A 186 -13.87 25.91 -8.47
N THR A 187 -14.48 24.77 -8.68
CA THR A 187 -15.16 24.51 -9.96
C THR A 187 -16.33 25.48 -10.01
N LYS A 188 -16.14 26.65 -10.67
CA LYS A 188 -17.28 27.49 -11.04
C LYS A 188 -18.14 26.65 -11.97
N LEU A 189 -19.22 26.06 -11.43
CA LEU A 189 -20.31 25.68 -12.28
C LEU A 189 -20.72 26.96 -13.05
N PRO A 190 -20.83 26.92 -14.38
CA PRO A 190 -21.41 28.04 -15.08
C PRO A 190 -22.80 28.24 -14.51
N GLU A 191 -22.99 29.35 -13.76
CA GLU A 191 -24.30 29.84 -13.43
C GLU A 191 -25.01 30.03 -14.78
N ALA A 192 -26.05 29.24 -14.97
CA ALA A 192 -27.02 29.48 -16.04
C ALA A 192 -27.63 30.86 -15.80
N GLY A 193 -26.98 31.86 -16.36
CA GLY A 193 -27.50 33.21 -16.38
C GLY A 193 -28.83 33.22 -17.13
N GLU A 194 -29.82 33.68 -16.43
CA GLU A 194 -31.14 34.07 -16.98
C GLU A 194 -31.02 35.00 -18.17
N GLY A 195 -31.80 34.67 -19.17
CA GLY A 195 -32.38 35.63 -20.09
C GLY A 195 -31.63 35.85 -21.38
N VAL A 196 -32.17 35.35 -22.46
CA VAL A 196 -32.80 36.14 -23.54
C VAL A 196 -33.57 35.16 -24.45
N GLU A 197 -34.85 35.51 -24.66
CA GLU A 197 -35.77 34.98 -25.68
C GLU A 197 -35.20 35.13 -27.10
N GLY A 198 -35.48 34.13 -27.90
CA GLY A 198 -35.63 34.37 -29.34
C GLY A 198 -35.02 33.33 -30.26
N ALA A 199 -35.91 32.59 -30.85
CA ALA A 199 -35.86 32.06 -32.22
C ALA A 199 -35.21 30.69 -32.50
N GLU A 200 -36.13 29.79 -32.86
CA GLU A 200 -36.08 28.84 -33.97
C GLU A 200 -35.23 27.56 -33.88
N ALA A 201 -36.02 26.54 -33.85
CA ALA A 201 -35.86 25.14 -34.27
C ALA A 201 -34.72 24.84 -35.22
N GLU A 202 -33.86 23.88 -34.79
CA GLU A 202 -33.35 22.89 -35.73
C GLU A 202 -33.03 21.60 -34.97
N GLU A 203 -33.65 20.57 -35.43
CA GLU A 203 -33.66 19.15 -35.18
C GLU A 203 -32.53 18.50 -34.36
N ALA A 204 -32.98 17.79 -33.35
CA ALA A 204 -32.29 16.69 -32.69
C ALA A 204 -31.88 15.61 -33.72
N LYS A 205 -30.62 15.30 -33.80
CA LYS A 205 -30.13 14.01 -34.26
C LYS A 205 -29.48 13.29 -33.10
N GLU A 206 -30.21 12.34 -32.56
CA GLU A 206 -29.70 11.27 -31.69
C GLU A 206 -28.59 10.49 -32.39
N PRO A 207 -27.53 10.10 -31.68
CA PRO A 207 -26.57 9.13 -32.20
C PRO A 207 -27.01 7.71 -31.88
N GLU A 208 -27.96 7.19 -32.65
CA GLU A 208 -28.12 5.76 -32.85
C GLU A 208 -27.16 5.30 -33.94
N VAL A 209 -26.68 4.05 -33.77
CA VAL A 209 -25.97 3.23 -34.77
C VAL A 209 -24.45 3.20 -34.68
N ILE A 210 -23.93 2.60 -33.60
CA ILE A 210 -22.62 1.89 -33.65
C ILE A 210 -22.78 0.38 -33.34
N ALA A 211 -23.96 -0.06 -32.88
CA ALA A 211 -24.20 -1.47 -32.52
C ALA A 211 -24.54 -2.36 -33.73
N GLU A 212 -25.15 -1.83 -34.79
CA GLU A 212 -25.58 -2.64 -35.95
C GLU A 212 -24.45 -3.01 -36.93
N LYS A 213 -23.47 -2.14 -37.12
CA LYS A 213 -22.35 -2.46 -38.03
C LYS A 213 -21.44 -3.57 -37.54
N LYS A 214 -21.39 -3.86 -36.28
CA LYS A 214 -20.57 -4.95 -35.72
C LYS A 214 -21.26 -6.31 -35.72
N ALA A 215 -22.56 -6.33 -35.95
CA ALA A 215 -23.33 -7.57 -36.08
C ALA A 215 -23.32 -8.11 -37.51
N GLU A 216 -23.33 -7.22 -38.51
CA GLU A 216 -23.26 -7.63 -39.92
C GLU A 216 -21.89 -8.14 -40.38
N GLU A 217 -20.80 -7.59 -39.85
CA GLU A 217 -19.45 -8.12 -40.14
C GLU A 217 -19.23 -9.54 -39.59
N ARG A 218 -19.85 -9.88 -38.46
CA ARG A 218 -19.72 -11.24 -37.89
C ARG A 218 -20.58 -12.29 -38.58
N GLN A 219 -21.57 -11.91 -39.38
CA GLN A 219 -22.37 -12.85 -40.18
C GLN A 219 -21.71 -13.12 -41.53
N LYS A 220 -21.03 -12.16 -42.14
CA LYS A 220 -20.31 -12.36 -43.41
C LYS A 220 -19.07 -13.26 -43.27
N GLU A 221 -18.39 -13.25 -42.10
CA GLU A 221 -17.25 -14.15 -41.87
C GLU A 221 -17.63 -15.62 -41.62
N LYS A 222 -18.92 -15.92 -41.39
CA LYS A 222 -19.39 -17.29 -41.17
C LYS A 222 -19.89 -17.98 -42.47
N ASP A 223 -20.24 -17.21 -43.49
CA ASP A 223 -20.73 -17.76 -44.76
C ASP A 223 -19.59 -18.03 -45.75
N ASP A 224 -18.41 -17.40 -45.58
CA ASP A 224 -17.23 -17.68 -46.41
C ASP A 224 -16.37 -18.89 -45.97
N LYS A 225 -16.81 -19.60 -44.92
CA LYS A 225 -16.11 -20.80 -44.39
C LYS A 225 -16.94 -22.10 -44.48
N LYS A 226 -17.88 -22.18 -45.48
CA LYS A 226 -18.60 -23.44 -45.69
C LYS A 226 -18.34 -24.02 -47.07
#